data_bcb2a8d9de9dabea7e7c0d64b4f3afc9
#
_entry.id   bcb2a8d9de9dabea7e7c0d64b4f3afc9
#
_cell.length_a   1.000
_cell.length_b   1.000
_cell.length_c   1.000
_cell.angle_alpha   90.00
_cell.angle_beta   90.00
_cell.angle_gamma   90.00
#
_symmetry.space_group_name_H-M   'P 1'
#
loop_
_entity.id
_entity.type
_entity.pdbx_description
1 polymer ?
#
loop_
_entity_poly.entity_id
_entity_poly.type
_entity_poly.pdbx_seq_one_letter_code
_entity_poly.pdbx_strand_id
1 'polypeptide(L)'
;MGAGFLIAKGGAGSRHSKGKDMEQKIQPGVVNGELSGAGLRFGIVVSRFNSFITERLLAASVDALERAGASGKDVDVVHVPGAFELPLAAKKLAATGKYDALIAIGCVLRGETSHYDYVCSETSRGLQLAQMDTGLPIIFCVLTCDTVEQAIDRAGLKGGNKGFESGLAAIEMARLSQKLHGQKSPGASAPASPSKSSRKMRRN
;
A
#
# COMPACT_ATOMS: atom_id res chain seq x y z
N MET A 1 -32.52 -3.57 87.37
CA MET A 1 -31.29 -3.66 88.17
C MET A 1 -30.09 -3.83 87.26
N GLY A 2 -29.10 -3.01 87.44
CA GLY A 2 -27.70 -3.10 87.10
C GLY A 2 -27.38 -2.60 85.67
N ALA A 3 -27.02 -1.36 85.46
CA ALA A 3 -25.83 -0.57 85.80
C ALA A 3 -24.48 -1.13 85.19
N GLY A 4 -23.84 -0.28 84.40
CA GLY A 4 -22.43 -0.27 84.32
C GLY A 4 -21.94 -0.50 82.88
N PHE A 5 -21.20 0.24 82.26
CA PHE A 5 -20.17 1.23 82.51
C PHE A 5 -19.51 1.57 81.13
N LEU A 6 -19.28 2.81 80.92
CA LEU A 6 -18.55 3.40 79.81
C LEU A 6 -17.09 2.97 79.82
N ILE A 7 -16.48 2.69 78.65
CA ILE A 7 -15.09 3.10 78.38
C ILE A 7 -14.96 3.39 76.86
N ALA A 8 -14.62 4.61 76.56
CA ALA A 8 -14.13 5.06 75.27
C ALA A 8 -12.63 4.73 75.12
N LYS A 9 -12.21 4.17 73.98
CA LYS A 9 -10.83 4.29 73.55
C LYS A 9 -10.80 4.48 72.02
N GLY A 10 -10.23 5.61 71.62
CA GLY A 10 -9.96 5.96 70.26
C GLY A 10 -8.94 5.04 69.60
N GLY A 11 -9.13 4.77 68.36
CA GLY A 11 -8.22 4.09 67.48
C GLY A 11 -8.23 4.79 66.13
N ALA A 12 -7.17 5.53 65.85
CA ALA A 12 -6.94 6.21 64.58
C ALA A 12 -6.89 5.17 63.46
N GLY A 13 -7.92 5.10 62.63
CA GLY A 13 -7.97 4.33 61.41
C GLY A 13 -7.23 5.04 60.31
N SER A 14 -6.01 4.63 60.06
CA SER A 14 -5.21 4.96 58.89
C SER A 14 -6.03 4.70 57.62
N ARG A 15 -6.43 5.77 56.95
CA ARG A 15 -6.99 5.67 55.58
C ARG A 15 -5.85 5.32 54.61
N HIS A 16 -5.68 4.04 54.35
CA HIS A 16 -4.94 3.59 53.19
C HIS A 16 -5.70 4.04 51.94
N SER A 17 -5.25 5.16 51.36
CA SER A 17 -5.61 5.50 49.98
C SER A 17 -4.96 4.44 49.10
N LYS A 18 -5.74 3.46 48.67
CA LYS A 18 -5.35 2.60 47.54
C LYS A 18 -5.27 3.50 46.31
N GLY A 19 -4.04 3.94 46.00
CA GLY A 19 -3.74 4.51 44.70
C GLY A 19 -4.14 3.48 43.62
N LYS A 20 -5.20 3.77 42.89
CA LYS A 20 -5.45 3.11 41.61
C LYS A 20 -4.34 3.58 40.67
N ASP A 21 -3.29 2.80 40.59
CA ASP A 21 -2.39 2.85 39.42
C ASP A 21 -3.25 2.47 38.21
N MET A 22 -3.83 3.48 37.55
CA MET A 22 -4.44 3.30 36.25
C MET A 22 -3.26 3.03 35.31
N GLU A 23 -3.00 1.76 34.99
CA GLU A 23 -2.20 1.38 33.85
C GLU A 23 -2.73 2.14 32.63
N GLN A 24 -2.04 3.19 32.24
CA GLN A 24 -2.34 3.92 31.03
C GLN A 24 -2.01 2.98 29.86
N LYS A 25 -3.03 2.26 29.37
CA LYS A 25 -2.90 1.45 28.15
C LYS A 25 -2.47 2.38 27.02
N ILE A 26 -1.30 2.09 26.46
CA ILE A 26 -0.82 2.78 25.26
C ILE A 26 -1.83 2.54 24.15
N GLN A 27 -2.43 3.62 23.62
CA GLN A 27 -3.27 3.58 22.44
C GLN A 27 -2.44 4.05 21.24
N PRO A 28 -2.08 3.14 20.33
CA PRO A 28 -1.32 3.51 19.14
C PRO A 28 -2.18 4.38 18.22
N GLY A 29 -1.55 5.39 17.62
CA GLY A 29 -2.17 6.12 16.51
C GLY A 29 -2.26 5.20 15.28
N VAL A 30 -3.43 5.14 14.64
CA VAL A 30 -3.66 4.33 13.45
C VAL A 30 -3.82 5.24 12.23
N VAL A 31 -3.04 4.98 11.18
CA VAL A 31 -3.11 5.69 9.89
C VAL A 31 -3.51 4.69 8.81
N ASN A 32 -4.69 4.88 8.22
CA ASN A 32 -5.20 4.03 7.15
C ASN A 32 -5.42 4.86 5.88
N GLY A 33 -5.29 4.21 4.70
CA GLY A 33 -5.78 4.73 3.43
C GLY A 33 -7.31 4.68 3.38
N GLU A 34 -7.93 5.67 2.75
CA GLU A 34 -9.37 5.68 2.49
C GLU A 34 -9.66 5.00 1.16
N LEU A 35 -10.81 4.33 1.04
CA LEU A 35 -11.26 3.73 -0.22
C LEU A 35 -12.03 4.75 -1.09
N SER A 36 -11.39 5.89 -1.39
CA SER A 36 -11.92 6.92 -2.30
C SER A 36 -10.93 7.18 -3.43
N GLY A 37 -11.33 6.83 -4.65
CA GLY A 37 -10.57 7.04 -5.88
C GLY A 37 -10.72 8.44 -6.49
N ALA A 38 -11.61 9.28 -5.94
CA ALA A 38 -11.89 10.60 -6.49
C ALA A 38 -10.63 11.49 -6.55
N GLY A 39 -10.32 12.00 -7.76
CA GLY A 39 -9.15 12.86 -7.99
C GLY A 39 -7.80 12.14 -7.99
N LEU A 40 -7.78 10.81 -7.87
CA LEU A 40 -6.56 10.01 -8.04
C LEU A 40 -6.39 9.61 -9.51
N ARG A 41 -5.13 9.45 -9.92
CA ARG A 41 -4.75 8.98 -11.26
C ARG A 41 -4.07 7.62 -11.18
N PHE A 42 -4.50 6.71 -12.03
CA PHE A 42 -4.01 5.33 -12.05
C PHE A 42 -3.42 4.96 -13.40
N GLY A 43 -2.34 4.19 -13.38
CA GLY A 43 -1.82 3.51 -14.56
C GLY A 43 -1.96 2.01 -14.40
N ILE A 44 -2.46 1.33 -15.42
CA ILE A 44 -2.57 -0.13 -15.45
C ILE A 44 -1.66 -0.66 -16.54
N VAL A 45 -0.70 -1.53 -16.17
CA VAL A 45 0.12 -2.26 -17.14
C VAL A 45 -0.39 -3.69 -17.22
N VAL A 46 -0.80 -4.13 -18.39
CA VAL A 46 -1.43 -5.45 -18.58
C VAL A 46 -0.71 -6.27 -19.65
N SER A 47 -0.42 -7.55 -19.35
CA SER A 47 0.18 -8.46 -20.32
C SER A 47 -0.85 -9.00 -21.30
N ARG A 48 -0.47 -9.06 -22.61
CA ARG A 48 -1.31 -9.69 -23.65
C ARG A 48 -1.30 -11.20 -23.56
N PHE A 49 -0.22 -11.78 -23.08
CA PHE A 49 -0.15 -13.24 -22.90
C PHE A 49 -1.18 -13.68 -21.86
N ASN A 50 -1.89 -14.80 -22.13
CA ASN A 50 -3.03 -15.27 -21.35
C ASN A 50 -4.19 -14.26 -21.27
N SER A 51 -4.50 -13.57 -22.38
CA SER A 51 -5.50 -12.48 -22.44
C SER A 51 -6.89 -12.89 -21.95
N PHE A 52 -7.29 -14.16 -22.10
CA PHE A 52 -8.54 -14.67 -21.53
C PHE A 52 -8.66 -14.43 -20.03
N ILE A 53 -7.54 -14.41 -19.31
CA ILE A 53 -7.47 -14.14 -17.88
C ILE A 53 -7.21 -12.64 -17.62
N THR A 54 -6.17 -12.08 -18.29
CA THR A 54 -5.72 -10.72 -17.98
C THR A 54 -6.75 -9.65 -18.30
N GLU A 55 -7.56 -9.84 -19.35
CA GLU A 55 -8.66 -8.91 -19.68
C GLU A 55 -9.77 -8.94 -18.62
N ARG A 56 -10.05 -10.08 -17.99
CA ARG A 56 -11.01 -10.17 -16.88
C ARG A 56 -10.51 -9.49 -15.62
N LEU A 57 -9.21 -9.61 -15.35
CA LEU A 57 -8.57 -8.90 -14.25
C LEU A 57 -8.57 -7.38 -14.52
N LEU A 58 -8.28 -6.97 -15.75
CA LEU A 58 -8.30 -5.57 -16.17
C LEU A 58 -9.70 -4.96 -15.99
N ALA A 59 -10.72 -5.61 -16.54
CA ALA A 59 -12.11 -5.13 -16.44
C ALA A 59 -12.54 -4.99 -14.96
N ALA A 60 -12.20 -5.95 -14.12
CA ALA A 60 -12.52 -5.90 -12.70
C ALA A 60 -11.72 -4.84 -11.93
N SER A 61 -10.45 -4.60 -12.31
CA SER A 61 -9.67 -3.50 -11.73
C SER A 61 -10.29 -2.14 -12.04
N VAL A 62 -10.70 -1.93 -13.30
CA VAL A 62 -11.37 -0.69 -13.72
C VAL A 62 -12.70 -0.53 -13.01
N ASP A 63 -13.54 -1.58 -12.92
CA ASP A 63 -14.81 -1.56 -12.18
C ASP A 63 -14.61 -1.16 -10.69
N ALA A 64 -13.56 -1.69 -10.04
CA ALA A 64 -13.24 -1.33 -8.66
C ALA A 64 -12.86 0.16 -8.52
N LEU A 65 -12.04 0.67 -9.45
CA LEU A 65 -11.64 2.08 -9.45
C LEU A 65 -12.83 3.00 -9.67
N GLU A 66 -13.71 2.69 -10.65
CA GLU A 66 -14.91 3.46 -10.97
C GLU A 66 -15.92 3.47 -9.80
N ARG A 67 -16.20 2.31 -9.20
CA ARG A 67 -17.09 2.22 -8.02
C ARG A 67 -16.59 3.00 -6.82
N ALA A 68 -15.28 3.12 -6.69
CA ALA A 68 -14.67 3.94 -5.65
C ALA A 68 -14.56 5.43 -6.02
N GLY A 69 -15.11 5.86 -7.16
CA GLY A 69 -15.22 7.26 -7.57
C GLY A 69 -14.06 7.78 -8.40
N ALA A 70 -13.15 6.92 -8.91
CA ALA A 70 -12.17 7.33 -9.89
C ALA A 70 -12.85 7.64 -11.23
N SER A 71 -12.34 8.64 -11.96
CA SER A 71 -12.85 8.95 -13.29
C SER A 71 -12.11 8.14 -14.34
N GLY A 72 -12.83 7.58 -15.34
CA GLY A 72 -12.21 6.82 -16.43
C GLY A 72 -11.14 7.60 -17.22
N LYS A 73 -11.23 8.93 -17.29
CA LYS A 73 -10.21 9.81 -17.90
C LYS A 73 -8.90 9.87 -17.08
N ASP A 74 -8.92 9.43 -15.83
CA ASP A 74 -7.79 9.41 -14.92
C ASP A 74 -7.17 8.00 -14.79
N VAL A 75 -7.56 7.08 -15.69
CA VAL A 75 -7.04 5.71 -15.76
C VAL A 75 -6.42 5.48 -17.14
N ASP A 76 -5.10 5.29 -17.18
CA ASP A 76 -4.39 4.93 -18.42
C ASP A 76 -4.06 3.43 -18.43
N VAL A 77 -4.28 2.75 -19.56
CA VAL A 77 -3.98 1.33 -19.75
C VAL A 77 -2.85 1.15 -20.77
N VAL A 78 -1.81 0.42 -20.41
CA VAL A 78 -0.66 0.10 -21.24
C VAL A 78 -0.52 -1.41 -21.40
N HIS A 79 -0.55 -1.90 -22.64
CA HIS A 79 -0.39 -3.30 -22.95
C HIS A 79 1.08 -3.66 -23.21
N VAL A 80 1.56 -4.74 -22.61
CA VAL A 80 2.88 -5.33 -22.82
C VAL A 80 2.77 -6.76 -23.35
N PRO A 81 3.82 -7.33 -23.98
CA PRO A 81 3.75 -8.69 -24.52
C PRO A 81 3.43 -9.77 -23.47
N GLY A 82 4.18 -9.80 -22.37
CA GLY A 82 4.06 -10.81 -21.33
C GLY A 82 4.29 -10.25 -19.93
N ALA A 83 4.26 -11.12 -18.94
CA ALA A 83 4.48 -10.74 -17.54
C ALA A 83 5.91 -10.24 -17.28
N PHE A 84 6.89 -10.76 -18.03
CA PHE A 84 8.30 -10.39 -17.88
C PHE A 84 8.59 -8.93 -18.23
N GLU A 85 7.76 -8.30 -19.06
CA GLU A 85 7.89 -6.89 -19.45
C GLU A 85 7.17 -5.91 -18.51
N LEU A 86 6.31 -6.40 -17.61
CA LEU A 86 5.57 -5.57 -16.65
C LEU A 86 6.48 -4.66 -15.81
N PRO A 87 7.62 -5.13 -15.25
CA PRO A 87 8.45 -4.31 -14.39
C PRO A 87 9.04 -3.09 -15.11
N LEU A 88 9.53 -3.26 -16.33
CA LEU A 88 10.11 -2.17 -17.12
C LEU A 88 9.05 -1.11 -17.47
N ALA A 89 7.86 -1.56 -17.89
CA ALA A 89 6.77 -0.66 -18.24
C ALA A 89 6.26 0.09 -17.01
N ALA A 90 6.06 -0.61 -15.89
CA ALA A 90 5.64 -0.01 -14.63
C ALA A 90 6.67 1.03 -14.13
N LYS A 91 7.97 0.72 -14.15
CA LYS A 91 9.03 1.68 -13.79
C LYS A 91 9.01 2.93 -14.66
N LYS A 92 8.81 2.77 -15.97
CA LYS A 92 8.72 3.92 -16.90
C LYS A 92 7.49 4.77 -16.65
N LEU A 93 6.32 4.17 -16.40
CA LEU A 93 5.11 4.91 -16.04
C LEU A 93 5.28 5.65 -14.71
N ALA A 94 5.83 4.99 -13.69
CA ALA A 94 6.09 5.62 -12.40
C ALA A 94 6.99 6.85 -12.51
N ALA A 95 8.02 6.76 -13.35
CA ALA A 95 8.96 7.87 -13.60
C ALA A 95 8.32 9.10 -14.27
N THR A 96 7.11 8.97 -14.83
CA THR A 96 6.39 10.13 -15.42
C THR A 96 5.85 11.10 -14.37
N GLY A 97 5.71 10.67 -13.13
CA GLY A 97 5.10 11.46 -12.04
C GLY A 97 3.62 11.77 -12.23
N LYS A 98 2.92 11.07 -13.13
CA LYS A 98 1.52 11.35 -13.47
C LYS A 98 0.52 10.60 -12.60
N TYR A 99 0.94 9.52 -11.95
CA TYR A 99 0.05 8.58 -11.28
C TYR A 99 0.23 8.59 -9.77
N ASP A 100 -0.85 8.29 -9.05
CA ASP A 100 -0.86 8.10 -7.60
C ASP A 100 -0.61 6.63 -7.21
N ALA A 101 -0.95 5.68 -8.11
CA ALA A 101 -0.60 4.28 -8.00
C ALA A 101 -0.63 3.59 -9.38
N LEU A 102 0.06 2.45 -9.50
CA LEU A 102 0.00 1.57 -10.65
C LEU A 102 -0.55 0.20 -10.28
N ILE A 103 -1.15 -0.49 -11.27
CA ILE A 103 -1.56 -1.89 -11.17
C ILE A 103 -0.84 -2.67 -12.28
N ALA A 104 -0.10 -3.71 -11.92
CA ALA A 104 0.58 -4.58 -12.87
C ALA A 104 -0.19 -5.90 -12.99
N ILE A 105 -0.83 -6.12 -14.14
CA ILE A 105 -1.71 -7.25 -14.40
C ILE A 105 -1.02 -8.27 -15.31
N GLY A 106 -0.95 -9.51 -14.87
CA GLY A 106 -0.40 -10.62 -15.62
C GLY A 106 -1.00 -11.97 -15.19
N CYS A 107 -0.74 -12.98 -16.01
CA CYS A 107 -1.06 -14.35 -15.66
C CYS A 107 0.03 -15.27 -16.21
N VAL A 108 0.68 -16.02 -15.32
CA VAL A 108 1.69 -17.03 -15.65
C VAL A 108 1.15 -18.38 -15.25
N LEU A 109 1.06 -19.27 -16.24
CA LEU A 109 0.61 -20.65 -16.05
C LEU A 109 1.81 -21.59 -16.15
N ARG A 110 1.86 -22.57 -15.25
CA ARG A 110 2.94 -23.55 -15.22
C ARG A 110 2.88 -24.43 -16.47
N GLY A 111 3.97 -24.45 -17.20
CA GLY A 111 4.21 -25.37 -18.29
C GLY A 111 5.13 -26.51 -17.86
N GLU A 112 5.65 -27.26 -18.85
CA GLU A 112 6.50 -28.42 -18.62
C GLU A 112 7.95 -28.10 -18.25
N THR A 113 8.37 -26.83 -18.39
CA THR A 113 9.75 -26.40 -18.19
C THR A 113 9.87 -25.45 -16.99
N SER A 114 11.11 -25.23 -16.53
CA SER A 114 11.43 -24.27 -15.47
C SER A 114 11.22 -22.80 -15.86
N HIS A 115 10.83 -22.51 -17.10
CA HIS A 115 10.55 -21.13 -17.57
C HIS A 115 9.55 -20.39 -16.69
N TYR A 116 8.53 -21.10 -16.19
CA TYR A 116 7.54 -20.56 -15.27
C TYR A 116 8.20 -19.94 -14.02
N ASP A 117 9.15 -20.63 -13.40
CA ASP A 117 9.76 -20.21 -12.16
C ASP A 117 10.59 -18.94 -12.35
N TYR A 118 11.32 -18.83 -13.48
CA TYR A 118 12.05 -17.61 -13.84
C TYR A 118 11.14 -16.44 -14.12
N VAL A 119 10.06 -16.64 -14.89
CA VAL A 119 9.11 -15.56 -15.18
C VAL A 119 8.44 -15.07 -13.90
N CYS A 120 7.98 -15.97 -13.04
CA CYS A 120 7.32 -15.59 -11.78
C CYS A 120 8.26 -14.84 -10.84
N SER A 121 9.48 -15.35 -10.62
CA SER A 121 10.45 -14.74 -9.70
C SER A 121 10.91 -13.37 -10.17
N GLU A 122 11.29 -13.24 -11.44
CA GLU A 122 11.83 -11.98 -11.94
C GLU A 122 10.74 -10.92 -12.16
N THR A 123 9.51 -11.33 -12.50
CA THR A 123 8.38 -10.38 -12.56
C THR A 123 8.08 -9.81 -11.17
N SER A 124 7.97 -10.65 -10.15
CA SER A 124 7.67 -10.18 -8.78
C SER A 124 8.80 -9.33 -8.22
N ARG A 125 10.04 -9.77 -8.38
CA ARG A 125 11.23 -9.02 -7.95
C ARG A 125 11.34 -7.68 -8.68
N GLY A 126 11.15 -7.67 -10.00
CA GLY A 126 11.27 -6.46 -10.80
C GLY A 126 10.20 -5.41 -10.46
N LEU A 127 8.96 -5.82 -10.21
CA LEU A 127 7.88 -4.93 -9.77
C LEU A 127 8.15 -4.38 -8.37
N GLN A 128 8.62 -5.22 -7.45
CA GLN A 128 9.01 -4.78 -6.11
C GLN A 128 10.16 -3.74 -6.15
N LEU A 129 11.19 -3.98 -6.96
CA LEU A 129 12.28 -3.03 -7.14
C LEU A 129 11.79 -1.72 -7.75
N ALA A 130 10.95 -1.78 -8.80
CA ALA A 130 10.37 -0.59 -9.42
C ALA A 130 9.58 0.26 -8.39
N GLN A 131 8.78 -0.38 -7.54
CA GLN A 131 8.04 0.27 -6.47
C GLN A 131 8.96 0.94 -5.45
N MET A 132 9.98 0.23 -4.97
CA MET A 132 10.92 0.75 -3.97
C MET A 132 11.78 1.90 -4.52
N ASP A 133 12.25 1.78 -5.77
CA ASP A 133 13.08 2.80 -6.42
C ASP A 133 12.31 4.09 -6.69
N THR A 134 11.02 3.99 -7.02
CA THR A 134 10.21 5.15 -7.41
C THR A 134 9.41 5.75 -6.26
N GLY A 135 9.20 4.98 -5.19
CA GLY A 135 8.32 5.36 -4.07
C GLY A 135 6.82 5.38 -4.45
N LEU A 136 6.47 5.00 -5.68
CA LEU A 136 5.09 4.94 -6.14
C LEU A 136 4.49 3.55 -5.86
N PRO A 137 3.29 3.44 -5.26
CA PRO A 137 2.64 2.14 -5.10
C PRO A 137 2.42 1.42 -6.43
N ILE A 138 2.90 0.19 -6.55
CA ILE A 138 2.70 -0.69 -7.71
C ILE A 138 2.06 -1.99 -7.24
N ILE A 139 0.77 -2.15 -7.52
CA ILE A 139 0.00 -3.29 -7.04
C ILE A 139 0.27 -4.51 -7.91
N PHE A 140 0.67 -5.60 -7.26
CA PHE A 140 0.98 -6.86 -7.90
C PHE A 140 -0.30 -7.67 -8.18
N CYS A 141 -0.82 -7.58 -9.40
CA CYS A 141 -1.96 -8.34 -9.89
C CYS A 141 -1.51 -9.41 -10.91
N VAL A 142 -0.43 -10.14 -10.60
CA VAL A 142 0.09 -11.20 -11.46
C VAL A 142 -0.29 -12.55 -10.87
N LEU A 143 -1.16 -13.27 -11.56
CA LEU A 143 -1.51 -14.63 -11.18
C LEU A 143 -0.37 -15.59 -11.55
N THR A 144 0.02 -16.43 -10.61
CA THR A 144 1.01 -17.48 -10.78
C THR A 144 0.34 -18.80 -10.40
N CYS A 145 -0.11 -19.54 -11.40
CA CYS A 145 -0.99 -20.71 -11.20
C CYS A 145 -0.40 -21.96 -11.82
N ASP A 146 -0.62 -23.09 -11.18
CA ASP A 146 -0.21 -24.38 -11.74
C ASP A 146 -1.18 -24.85 -12.81
N THR A 147 -2.48 -24.47 -12.74
CA THR A 147 -3.49 -24.87 -13.70
C THR A 147 -4.32 -23.67 -14.20
N VAL A 148 -4.97 -23.88 -15.36
CA VAL A 148 -5.88 -22.89 -15.96
C VAL A 148 -7.09 -22.64 -15.06
N GLU A 149 -7.61 -23.71 -14.42
CA GLU A 149 -8.76 -23.63 -13.51
C GLU A 149 -8.46 -22.72 -12.31
N GLN A 150 -7.24 -22.81 -11.76
CA GLN A 150 -6.82 -21.90 -10.69
C GLN A 150 -6.82 -20.45 -11.13
N ALA A 151 -6.40 -20.17 -12.36
CA ALA A 151 -6.39 -18.79 -12.90
C ALA A 151 -7.81 -18.29 -13.15
N ILE A 152 -8.68 -19.12 -13.72
CA ILE A 152 -10.09 -18.77 -13.96
C ILE A 152 -10.82 -18.49 -12.65
N ASP A 153 -10.59 -19.32 -11.62
CA ASP A 153 -11.22 -19.12 -10.29
C ASP A 153 -10.85 -17.75 -9.68
N ARG A 154 -9.61 -17.31 -9.85
CA ARG A 154 -9.11 -16.01 -9.37
C ARG A 154 -9.45 -14.82 -10.27
N ALA A 155 -9.95 -15.08 -11.46
CA ALA A 155 -10.35 -14.05 -12.42
C ALA A 155 -11.88 -13.79 -12.46
N GLY A 156 -12.61 -14.25 -11.43
CA GLY A 156 -14.03 -13.88 -11.27
C GLY A 156 -14.99 -15.07 -11.13
N LEU A 157 -14.50 -16.23 -10.70
CA LEU A 157 -15.36 -17.33 -10.25
C LEU A 157 -15.46 -17.37 -8.72
N LYS A 158 -15.51 -18.56 -8.13
CA LYS A 158 -15.73 -18.81 -6.71
C LYS A 158 -14.68 -18.13 -5.80
N GLY A 159 -13.43 -18.01 -6.25
CA GLY A 159 -12.33 -17.36 -5.52
C GLY A 159 -12.33 -15.82 -5.58
N GLY A 160 -13.38 -15.21 -6.12
CA GLY A 160 -13.45 -13.76 -6.33
C GLY A 160 -12.65 -13.28 -7.55
N ASN A 161 -12.34 -11.99 -7.62
CA ASN A 161 -11.56 -11.44 -8.72
C ASN A 161 -10.37 -10.63 -8.20
N LYS A 162 -9.15 -11.12 -8.46
CA LYS A 162 -7.92 -10.45 -8.00
C LYS A 162 -7.67 -9.10 -8.67
N GLY A 163 -8.26 -8.84 -9.83
CA GLY A 163 -8.26 -7.52 -10.44
C GLY A 163 -9.05 -6.52 -9.60
N PHE A 164 -10.24 -6.88 -9.14
CA PHE A 164 -11.07 -6.03 -8.28
C PHE A 164 -10.36 -5.70 -6.96
N GLU A 165 -9.81 -6.71 -6.29
CA GLU A 165 -9.02 -6.53 -5.07
C GLU A 165 -7.82 -5.60 -5.31
N SER A 166 -7.14 -5.73 -6.47
CA SER A 166 -6.00 -4.89 -6.85
C SER A 166 -6.41 -3.43 -7.10
N GLY A 167 -7.59 -3.20 -7.67
CA GLY A 167 -8.14 -1.84 -7.82
C GLY A 167 -8.35 -1.16 -6.46
N LEU A 168 -8.97 -1.85 -5.51
CA LEU A 168 -9.15 -1.32 -4.15
C LEU A 168 -7.81 -1.08 -3.44
N ALA A 169 -6.87 -2.03 -3.54
CA ALA A 169 -5.54 -1.90 -2.95
C ALA A 169 -4.77 -0.70 -3.54
N ALA A 170 -4.93 -0.41 -4.84
CA ALA A 170 -4.30 0.75 -5.47
C ALA A 170 -4.82 2.07 -4.87
N ILE A 171 -6.12 2.17 -4.64
CA ILE A 171 -6.73 3.34 -3.99
C ILE A 171 -6.22 3.51 -2.57
N GLU A 172 -6.29 2.44 -1.77
CA GLU A 172 -5.86 2.45 -0.38
C GLU A 172 -4.39 2.88 -0.25
N MET A 173 -3.50 2.29 -1.06
CA MET A 173 -2.07 2.60 -1.04
C MET A 173 -1.76 4.01 -1.54
N ALA A 174 -2.48 4.52 -2.55
CA ALA A 174 -2.35 5.90 -3.01
C ALA A 174 -2.72 6.88 -1.89
N ARG A 175 -3.86 6.68 -1.23
CA ARG A 175 -4.30 7.53 -0.10
C ARG A 175 -3.38 7.44 1.11
N LEU A 176 -2.92 6.23 1.44
CA LEU A 176 -1.95 6.04 2.52
C LEU A 176 -0.64 6.77 2.20
N SER A 177 -0.13 6.63 0.98
CA SER A 177 1.09 7.31 0.53
C SER A 177 0.96 8.85 0.65
N GLN A 178 -0.16 9.43 0.22
CA GLN A 178 -0.43 10.86 0.38
C GLN A 178 -0.43 11.29 1.86
N LYS A 179 -1.06 10.52 2.75
CA LYS A 179 -1.06 10.81 4.19
C LYS A 179 0.34 10.76 4.80
N LEU A 180 1.14 9.77 4.43
CA LEU A 180 2.51 9.62 4.93
C LEU A 180 3.45 10.74 4.44
N HIS A 181 3.29 11.19 3.19
CA HIS A 181 4.06 12.33 2.66
C HIS A 181 3.63 13.68 3.29
N GLY A 182 2.36 13.83 3.64
CA GLY A 182 1.84 15.03 4.31
C GLY A 182 2.20 15.14 5.80
N GLN A 183 2.59 14.04 6.44
CA GLN A 183 3.06 14.02 7.82
C GLN A 183 4.55 14.39 7.85
N LYS A 184 4.88 15.67 8.11
CA LYS A 184 6.25 16.08 8.45
C LYS A 184 6.70 15.27 9.66
N SER A 185 7.78 14.51 9.52
CA SER A 185 8.42 13.80 10.64
C SER A 185 8.74 14.82 11.75
N PRO A 186 8.29 14.60 13.00
CA PRO A 186 8.76 15.43 14.11
C PRO A 186 10.25 15.18 14.29
N GLY A 187 11.10 16.08 13.80
CA GLY A 187 12.56 16.01 14.02
C GLY A 187 13.48 16.11 12.80
N ALA A 188 12.97 16.20 11.56
CA ALA A 188 13.84 16.49 10.43
C ALA A 188 14.05 18.01 10.32
N SER A 189 15.05 18.52 11.06
CA SER A 189 15.61 19.85 10.76
C SER A 189 16.21 19.81 9.35
N ALA A 190 15.83 20.77 8.52
CA ALA A 190 16.35 20.92 7.17
C ALA A 190 17.91 20.98 7.20
N PRO A 191 18.60 20.28 6.26
CA PRO A 191 20.04 20.44 6.16
C PRO A 191 20.35 21.89 5.85
N ALA A 192 21.23 22.49 6.68
CA ALA A 192 21.68 23.87 6.51
C ALA A 192 22.26 24.04 5.10
N SER A 193 21.75 25.02 4.35
CA SER A 193 22.30 25.40 3.05
C SER A 193 23.77 25.77 3.19
N PRO A 194 24.69 25.29 2.33
CA PRO A 194 26.08 25.71 2.39
C PRO A 194 26.20 27.20 2.10
N SER A 195 26.78 27.94 3.05
CA SER A 195 27.06 29.37 2.93
C SER A 195 27.95 29.61 1.71
N LYS A 196 27.52 30.45 0.78
CA LYS A 196 28.35 30.93 -0.32
C LYS A 196 29.50 31.78 0.23
N SER A 197 30.66 31.17 0.41
CA SER A 197 31.92 31.86 0.65
C SER A 197 32.25 32.67 -0.59
N SER A 198 32.18 34.01 -0.46
CA SER A 198 32.61 34.96 -1.49
C SER A 198 34.12 34.93 -1.61
N ARG A 199 34.64 34.23 -2.60
CA ARG A 199 36.06 34.27 -2.97
C ARG A 199 36.33 35.55 -3.73
N LYS A 200 36.79 36.60 -3.00
CA LYS A 200 37.27 37.87 -3.54
C LYS A 200 38.56 37.61 -4.31
N MET A 201 38.47 37.67 -5.61
CA MET A 201 39.61 37.54 -6.53
C MET A 201 40.41 38.84 -6.48
N ARG A 202 41.63 38.82 -5.88
CA ARG A 202 42.59 39.92 -6.02
C ARG A 202 43.23 39.82 -7.41
N ARG A 203 43.07 40.83 -8.21
CA ARG A 203 43.90 41.10 -9.41
C ARG A 203 45.19 41.74 -8.94
N ASN A 204 46.34 41.22 -9.41
CA ASN A 204 47.59 41.93 -9.71
C ASN A 204 47.92 41.59 -11.15
#